data_91ff2554896a7e7a3fc40f4babb6efbf
#
_entry.id   91ff2554896a7e7a3fc40f4babb6efbf
#
_cell.length_a   1.000
_cell.length_b   1.000
_cell.length_c   1.000
_cell.angle_alpha   90.00
_cell.angle_beta   90.00
_cell.angle_gamma   90.00
#
_symmetry.space_group_name_H-M   'P 1'
#
loop_
_entity.id
_entity.type
_entity.pdbx_description
1 polymer ?
#
loop_
_entity_poly.entity_id
_entity_poly.type
_entity_poly.pdbx_seq_one_letter_code
_entity_poly.pdbx_strand_id
1 'polypeptide(L)'
;HENLFHISAQEVENLIERSVGMSPAKLENIVEAALREGIRSNAIVDDEMLDAVFEKCRYGEENTKDSEKEIRHTAYHEAGHALIHLHYGNVPDYMSVVARENFNGYVKPEKVGEHPSKEKLLQIICMSLGGRAAEQEAGYGLTPGASGDLQQATDLAKQMVCLYGMYEQEVGLAVISEEELLHFEKARLVINRILSEQLQQARQIIRNEREMLDTLVQKVLSSKKKYLTKKELEEIYHAKDTEKQTIRREDVSSL
;
A
#
# COMPACT_ATOMS: atom_id res chain seq x y z
N HIS A 1 17.85 35.48 -7.27
CA HIS A 1 17.14 34.33 -6.66
C HIS A 1 17.07 33.08 -7.56
N GLU A 2 17.59 33.14 -8.81
CA GLU A 2 17.50 32.04 -9.81
C GLU A 2 18.40 30.82 -9.48
N ASN A 3 19.24 30.87 -8.46
CA ASN A 3 20.21 29.82 -8.16
C ASN A 3 19.97 29.07 -6.84
N LEU A 4 18.77 29.14 -6.26
CA LEU A 4 18.48 28.46 -4.98
C LEU A 4 17.96 27.03 -5.17
N PHE A 5 17.47 26.68 -6.34
CA PHE A 5 16.95 25.36 -6.70
C PHE A 5 17.69 24.77 -7.89
N HIS A 6 18.06 23.51 -7.77
CA HIS A 6 18.57 22.69 -8.88
C HIS A 6 17.82 21.36 -8.88
N ILE A 7 16.57 21.39 -9.40
CA ILE A 7 15.64 20.25 -9.38
C ILE A 7 15.51 19.68 -10.79
N SER A 8 15.64 18.36 -10.91
CA SER A 8 15.46 17.65 -12.18
C SER A 8 13.98 17.62 -12.59
N ALA A 9 13.71 17.56 -13.90
CA ALA A 9 12.36 17.40 -14.42
C ALA A 9 11.71 16.09 -13.89
N GLN A 10 12.50 15.04 -13.73
CA GLN A 10 12.03 13.75 -13.21
C GLN A 10 11.54 13.88 -11.77
N GLU A 11 12.26 14.63 -10.90
CA GLU A 11 11.83 14.83 -9.52
C GLU A 11 10.57 15.69 -9.43
N VAL A 12 10.43 16.69 -10.31
CA VAL A 12 9.19 17.47 -10.39
C VAL A 12 8.00 16.58 -10.75
N GLU A 13 8.14 15.68 -11.73
CA GLU A 13 7.09 14.71 -12.08
C GLU A 13 6.74 13.79 -10.89
N ASN A 14 7.74 13.23 -10.22
CA ASN A 14 7.56 12.38 -9.04
C ASN A 14 6.79 13.12 -7.93
N LEU A 15 7.14 14.38 -7.67
CA LEU A 15 6.48 15.19 -6.65
C LEU A 15 5.05 15.57 -7.04
N ILE A 16 4.77 15.82 -8.32
CA ILE A 16 3.40 16.06 -8.81
C ILE A 16 2.52 14.83 -8.54
N GLU A 17 2.95 13.64 -8.92
CA GLU A 17 2.20 12.40 -8.67
C GLU A 17 1.95 12.18 -7.16
N ARG A 18 2.98 12.36 -6.35
CA ARG A 18 2.91 12.18 -4.90
C ARG A 18 2.11 13.27 -4.18
N SER A 19 1.94 14.45 -4.77
CA SER A 19 1.20 15.57 -4.20
C SER A 19 -0.31 15.53 -4.45
N VAL A 20 -0.81 14.54 -5.19
CA VAL A 20 -2.24 14.37 -5.43
C VAL A 20 -3.03 14.35 -4.12
N GLY A 21 -4.06 15.23 -4.04
CA GLY A 21 -4.88 15.42 -2.86
C GLY A 21 -4.31 16.38 -1.80
N MET A 22 -3.17 17.02 -2.05
CA MET A 22 -2.65 18.09 -1.21
C MET A 22 -3.25 19.44 -1.60
N SER A 23 -3.47 20.33 -0.61
CA SER A 23 -3.88 21.71 -0.90
C SER A 23 -2.70 22.55 -1.39
N PRO A 24 -2.93 23.60 -2.19
CA PRO A 24 -1.88 24.53 -2.63
C PRO A 24 -1.05 25.09 -1.47
N ALA A 25 -1.68 25.43 -0.35
CA ALA A 25 -1.00 25.94 0.84
C ALA A 25 -0.02 24.91 1.44
N LYS A 26 -0.34 23.61 1.39
CA LYS A 26 0.59 22.55 1.84
C LYS A 26 1.80 22.45 0.91
N LEU A 27 1.59 22.57 -0.40
CA LEU A 27 2.69 22.55 -1.37
C LEU A 27 3.61 23.77 -1.20
N GLU A 28 3.03 24.95 -0.99
CA GLU A 28 3.78 26.17 -0.71
C GLU A 28 4.63 26.02 0.56
N ASN A 29 4.06 25.48 1.64
CA ASN A 29 4.78 25.20 2.88
C ASN A 29 5.97 24.24 2.68
N ILE A 30 5.87 23.25 1.78
CA ILE A 30 6.96 22.34 1.47
C ILE A 30 8.10 23.09 0.77
N VAL A 31 7.77 23.90 -0.24
CA VAL A 31 8.78 24.71 -0.97
C VAL A 31 9.48 25.67 -0.03
N GLU A 32 8.74 26.37 0.84
CA GLU A 32 9.32 27.25 1.86
C GLU A 32 10.20 26.50 2.87
N ALA A 33 9.78 25.29 3.28
CA ALA A 33 10.56 24.46 4.19
C ALA A 33 11.88 24.01 3.53
N ALA A 34 11.84 23.63 2.24
CA ALA A 34 13.04 23.30 1.48
C ALA A 34 13.99 24.49 1.32
N LEU A 35 13.45 25.67 1.04
CA LEU A 35 14.26 26.92 1.02
C LEU A 35 14.93 27.21 2.36
N ARG A 36 14.17 27.10 3.46
CA ARG A 36 14.73 27.30 4.82
C ARG A 36 15.84 26.30 5.11
N GLU A 37 15.70 25.05 4.71
CA GLU A 37 16.73 24.02 4.88
C GLU A 37 17.97 24.33 4.04
N GLY A 38 17.80 24.71 2.77
CA GLY A 38 18.92 25.15 1.89
C GLY A 38 19.69 26.33 2.48
N ILE A 39 19.00 27.35 2.99
CA ILE A 39 19.63 28.50 3.65
C ILE A 39 20.35 28.05 4.92
N ARG A 40 19.76 27.20 5.74
CA ARG A 40 20.35 26.72 7.00
C ARG A 40 21.60 25.89 6.77
N SER A 41 21.62 25.05 5.76
CA SER A 41 22.76 24.20 5.39
C SER A 41 23.77 24.89 4.47
N ASN A 42 23.48 26.12 4.04
CA ASN A 42 24.27 26.87 3.04
C ASN A 42 24.44 26.05 1.73
N ALA A 43 23.40 25.38 1.30
CA ALA A 43 23.38 24.51 0.12
C ALA A 43 22.25 24.93 -0.85
N ILE A 44 22.43 24.57 -2.12
CA ILE A 44 21.37 24.68 -3.14
C ILE A 44 20.36 23.56 -2.86
N VAL A 45 19.08 23.86 -2.98
CA VAL A 45 18.03 22.85 -2.87
C VAL A 45 18.08 21.97 -4.11
N ASP A 46 18.52 20.73 -3.95
CA ASP A 46 18.57 19.70 -4.96
C ASP A 46 17.40 18.68 -4.81
N ASP A 47 17.36 17.67 -5.68
CA ASP A 47 16.34 16.64 -5.68
C ASP A 47 16.27 15.89 -4.32
N GLU A 48 17.43 15.57 -3.73
CA GLU A 48 17.48 14.81 -2.47
C GLU A 48 16.95 15.65 -1.29
N MET A 49 17.31 16.92 -1.23
CA MET A 49 16.84 17.83 -0.18
C MET A 49 15.33 18.10 -0.30
N LEU A 50 14.85 18.36 -1.52
CA LEU A 50 13.43 18.63 -1.76
C LEU A 50 12.58 17.39 -1.44
N ASP A 51 13.02 16.21 -1.85
CA ASP A 51 12.36 14.94 -1.54
C ASP A 51 12.31 14.67 -0.02
N ALA A 52 13.42 14.82 0.68
CA ALA A 52 13.50 14.65 2.14
C ALA A 52 12.54 15.59 2.88
N VAL A 53 12.48 16.87 2.46
CA VAL A 53 11.56 17.86 3.05
C VAL A 53 10.11 17.53 2.72
N PHE A 54 9.83 17.10 1.50
CA PHE A 54 8.49 16.66 1.09
C PHE A 54 8.01 15.49 1.95
N GLU A 55 8.85 14.46 2.10
CA GLU A 55 8.56 13.28 2.93
C GLU A 55 8.27 13.68 4.39
N LYS A 56 9.15 14.51 4.97
CA LYS A 56 8.99 15.01 6.35
C LYS A 56 7.70 15.82 6.53
N CYS A 57 7.37 16.73 5.62
CA CYS A 57 6.17 17.57 5.71
C CYS A 57 4.88 16.77 5.50
N ARG A 58 4.94 15.71 4.70
CA ARG A 58 3.76 14.89 4.37
C ARG A 58 3.50 13.79 5.38
N TYR A 59 4.54 13.10 5.82
CA TYR A 59 4.44 11.86 6.59
C TYR A 59 5.05 11.94 8.00
N GLY A 60 5.65 13.07 8.38
CA GLY A 60 6.31 13.27 9.68
C GLY A 60 7.80 12.92 9.68
N GLU A 61 8.42 13.05 10.83
CA GLU A 61 9.85 12.72 11.03
C GLU A 61 10.08 11.21 10.83
N GLU A 62 11.24 10.88 10.26
CA GLU A 62 11.67 9.50 10.12
C GLU A 62 12.06 8.90 11.47
N ASN A 63 11.59 7.70 11.76
CA ASN A 63 12.01 6.95 12.93
C ASN A 63 13.30 6.16 12.62
N THR A 64 14.44 6.73 12.93
CA THR A 64 15.77 6.16 12.63
C THR A 64 16.18 4.98 13.53
N LYS A 65 15.29 4.50 14.40
CA LYS A 65 15.63 3.46 15.40
C LYS A 65 15.41 2.03 14.91
N ASP A 66 14.84 1.84 13.71
CA ASP A 66 14.52 0.53 13.21
C ASP A 66 15.79 -0.24 12.80
N SER A 67 15.88 -1.48 13.26
CA SER A 67 16.93 -2.40 12.83
C SER A 67 16.72 -2.83 11.37
N GLU A 68 17.77 -3.28 10.68
CA GLU A 68 17.67 -3.84 9.32
C GLU A 68 16.62 -4.97 9.24
N LYS A 69 16.47 -5.74 10.32
CA LYS A 69 15.48 -6.82 10.40
C LYS A 69 14.06 -6.27 10.41
N GLU A 70 13.81 -5.17 11.13
CA GLU A 70 12.51 -4.50 11.20
C GLU A 70 12.17 -3.85 9.86
N ILE A 71 13.11 -3.15 9.23
CA ILE A 71 12.95 -2.56 7.90
C ILE A 71 12.62 -3.65 6.87
N ARG A 72 13.30 -4.79 6.92
CA ARG A 72 13.02 -5.92 6.03
C ARG A 72 11.64 -6.54 6.28
N HIS A 73 11.22 -6.65 7.54
CA HIS A 73 9.89 -7.10 7.90
C HIS A 73 8.83 -6.15 7.34
N THR A 74 8.96 -4.84 7.57
CA THR A 74 8.11 -3.81 6.99
C THR A 74 8.09 -3.89 5.45
N ALA A 75 9.24 -4.16 4.82
CA ALA A 75 9.30 -4.30 3.36
C ALA A 75 8.43 -5.46 2.84
N TYR A 76 8.41 -6.60 3.53
CA TYR A 76 7.51 -7.71 3.17
C TYR A 76 6.05 -7.35 3.40
N HIS A 77 5.73 -6.64 4.47
CA HIS A 77 4.38 -6.18 4.77
C HIS A 77 3.86 -5.26 3.66
N GLU A 78 4.58 -4.18 3.35
CA GLU A 78 4.17 -3.21 2.34
C GLU A 78 4.18 -3.81 0.91
N ALA A 79 5.17 -4.65 0.60
CA ALA A 79 5.19 -5.38 -0.66
C ALA A 79 4.00 -6.34 -0.80
N GLY A 80 3.49 -6.90 0.30
CA GLY A 80 2.28 -7.68 0.32
C GLY A 80 1.06 -6.90 -0.11
N HIS A 81 0.85 -5.71 0.43
CA HIS A 81 -0.21 -4.80 0.00
C HIS A 81 -0.05 -4.43 -1.48
N ALA A 82 1.14 -3.98 -1.88
CA ALA A 82 1.42 -3.58 -3.26
C ALA A 82 1.16 -4.72 -4.25
N LEU A 83 1.60 -5.94 -3.93
CA LEU A 83 1.40 -7.11 -4.78
C LEU A 83 -0.08 -7.43 -5.00
N ILE A 84 -0.89 -7.42 -3.92
CA ILE A 84 -2.33 -7.68 -4.04
C ILE A 84 -3.02 -6.58 -4.86
N HIS A 85 -2.61 -5.32 -4.69
CA HIS A 85 -3.09 -4.23 -5.54
C HIS A 85 -2.79 -4.47 -7.01
N LEU A 86 -1.53 -4.78 -7.35
CA LEU A 86 -1.07 -5.09 -8.70
C LEU A 86 -1.82 -6.28 -9.30
N HIS A 87 -2.03 -7.35 -8.50
CA HIS A 87 -2.79 -8.54 -8.93
C HIS A 87 -4.20 -8.19 -9.42
N TYR A 88 -4.88 -7.25 -8.77
CA TYR A 88 -6.20 -6.77 -9.17
C TYR A 88 -6.17 -5.63 -10.22
N GLY A 89 -5.01 -5.36 -10.81
CA GLY A 89 -4.83 -4.32 -11.84
C GLY A 89 -4.85 -2.89 -11.30
N ASN A 90 -4.68 -2.71 -9.99
CA ASN A 90 -4.59 -1.40 -9.36
C ASN A 90 -3.13 -1.12 -9.03
N VAL A 91 -2.50 -0.16 -9.70
CA VAL A 91 -1.13 0.23 -9.36
C VAL A 91 -1.17 1.23 -8.20
N PRO A 92 -0.54 0.93 -7.05
CA PRO A 92 -0.46 1.91 -5.97
C PRO A 92 0.30 3.17 -6.41
N ASP A 93 -0.14 4.33 -5.96
CA ASP A 93 0.56 5.59 -6.24
C ASP A 93 1.96 5.62 -5.61
N TYR A 94 2.16 4.84 -4.54
CA TYR A 94 3.37 4.93 -3.72
C TYR A 94 3.47 3.73 -2.76
N MET A 95 4.68 3.20 -2.55
CA MET A 95 5.01 2.18 -1.57
C MET A 95 6.27 2.60 -0.80
N SER A 96 6.22 2.70 0.52
CA SER A 96 7.36 3.10 1.37
C SER A 96 7.55 2.17 2.54
N VAL A 97 8.82 1.94 2.91
CA VAL A 97 9.20 1.18 4.11
C VAL A 97 9.82 2.07 5.18
N VAL A 98 9.72 3.38 5.02
CA VAL A 98 10.21 4.33 6.00
C VAL A 98 9.21 4.43 7.14
N ALA A 99 9.62 4.05 8.34
CA ALA A 99 8.82 4.25 9.54
C ALA A 99 8.72 5.74 9.88
N ARG A 100 7.51 6.19 10.15
CA ARG A 100 7.18 7.57 10.53
C ARG A 100 6.43 7.58 11.86
N GLU A 101 6.22 8.76 12.45
CA GLU A 101 5.55 8.90 13.76
C GLU A 101 4.21 8.16 13.88
N ASN A 102 3.48 8.02 12.78
CA ASN A 102 2.12 7.45 12.78
C ASN A 102 2.01 6.08 12.09
N PHE A 103 3.07 5.58 11.42
CA PHE A 103 3.04 4.30 10.68
C PHE A 103 4.45 3.78 10.38
N ASN A 104 4.59 2.44 10.28
CA ASN A 104 5.89 1.79 10.02
C ASN A 104 6.22 1.62 8.54
N GLY A 105 5.25 1.78 7.66
CA GLY A 105 5.34 1.73 6.21
C GLY A 105 4.02 2.19 5.63
N TYR A 106 3.91 2.30 4.29
CA TYR A 106 2.70 2.81 3.68
C TYR A 106 2.58 2.44 2.20
N VAL A 107 1.44 1.90 1.82
CA VAL A 107 0.99 1.76 0.44
C VAL A 107 -0.23 2.65 0.23
N LYS A 108 -0.14 3.60 -0.71
CA LYS A 108 -1.27 4.48 -1.02
C LYS A 108 -2.11 3.84 -2.13
N PRO A 109 -3.34 3.38 -1.82
CA PRO A 109 -4.22 2.78 -2.79
C PRO A 109 -4.85 3.82 -3.72
N GLU A 110 -5.26 3.37 -4.90
CA GLU A 110 -6.13 4.15 -5.77
C GLU A 110 -7.50 4.38 -5.12
N LYS A 111 -8.16 5.50 -5.47
CA LYS A 111 -9.49 5.81 -4.94
C LYS A 111 -10.52 4.79 -5.41
N VAL A 112 -11.31 4.26 -4.49
CA VAL A 112 -12.47 3.41 -4.78
C VAL A 112 -13.57 4.28 -5.42
N GLY A 113 -14.24 3.77 -6.46
CA GLY A 113 -15.38 4.46 -7.08
C GLY A 113 -16.54 4.67 -6.09
N GLU A 114 -17.48 5.56 -6.44
CA GLU A 114 -18.60 5.96 -5.55
C GLU A 114 -19.57 4.81 -5.21
N HIS A 115 -19.67 3.78 -6.09
CA HIS A 115 -20.60 2.65 -5.92
C HIS A 115 -19.89 1.31 -6.18
N PRO A 116 -19.05 0.83 -5.23
CA PRO A 116 -18.33 -0.42 -5.41
C PRO A 116 -19.28 -1.63 -5.33
N SER A 117 -19.08 -2.61 -6.21
CA SER A 117 -19.79 -3.89 -6.13
C SER A 117 -19.32 -4.72 -4.93
N LYS A 118 -20.08 -5.78 -4.58
CA LYS A 118 -19.69 -6.74 -3.55
C LYS A 118 -18.30 -7.33 -3.81
N GLU A 119 -18.02 -7.70 -5.05
CA GLU A 119 -16.75 -8.26 -5.49
C GLU A 119 -15.61 -7.25 -5.30
N LYS A 120 -15.85 -5.97 -5.63
CA LYS A 120 -14.84 -4.91 -5.42
C LYS A 120 -14.55 -4.69 -3.95
N LEU A 121 -15.56 -4.73 -3.08
CA LEU A 121 -15.37 -4.63 -1.62
C LEU A 121 -14.59 -5.82 -1.06
N LEU A 122 -14.85 -7.05 -1.54
CA LEU A 122 -14.06 -8.23 -1.17
C LEU A 122 -12.59 -8.09 -1.62
N GLN A 123 -12.33 -7.57 -2.83
CA GLN A 123 -10.97 -7.26 -3.28
C GLN A 123 -10.28 -6.26 -2.34
N ILE A 124 -10.99 -5.21 -1.88
CA ILE A 124 -10.43 -4.23 -0.94
C ILE A 124 -10.07 -4.89 0.39
N ILE A 125 -10.92 -5.78 0.92
CA ILE A 125 -10.59 -6.56 2.12
C ILE A 125 -9.34 -7.41 1.88
N CYS A 126 -9.24 -8.08 0.73
CA CYS A 126 -8.08 -8.88 0.35
C CYS A 126 -6.80 -8.01 0.30
N MET A 127 -6.87 -6.82 -0.31
CA MET A 127 -5.76 -5.85 -0.37
C MET A 127 -5.34 -5.40 1.04
N SER A 128 -6.31 -5.08 1.92
CA SER A 128 -6.02 -4.70 3.31
C SER A 128 -5.35 -5.82 4.11
N LEU A 129 -5.59 -7.08 3.77
CA LEU A 129 -4.96 -8.22 4.44
C LEU A 129 -3.64 -8.67 3.79
N GLY A 130 -3.19 -7.98 2.72
CA GLY A 130 -2.00 -8.30 1.95
C GLY A 130 -0.72 -8.30 2.76
N GLY A 131 -0.51 -7.28 3.60
CA GLY A 131 0.66 -7.17 4.47
C GLY A 131 0.77 -8.34 5.45
N ARG A 132 -0.33 -8.64 6.16
CA ARG A 132 -0.42 -9.79 7.08
C ARG A 132 -0.16 -11.13 6.37
N ALA A 133 -0.70 -11.29 5.16
CA ALA A 133 -0.49 -12.50 4.37
C ALA A 133 0.99 -12.66 3.97
N ALA A 134 1.64 -11.56 3.54
CA ALA A 134 3.06 -11.58 3.18
C ALA A 134 3.98 -11.86 4.37
N GLU A 135 3.71 -11.28 5.53
CA GLU A 135 4.44 -11.61 6.77
C GLU A 135 4.42 -13.10 7.08
N GLN A 136 3.23 -13.73 7.01
CA GLN A 136 3.07 -15.16 7.25
C GLN A 136 3.82 -16.02 6.23
N GLU A 137 3.69 -15.71 4.93
CA GLU A 137 4.35 -16.47 3.86
C GLU A 137 5.87 -16.22 3.81
N ALA A 138 6.36 -15.12 4.37
CA ALA A 138 7.79 -14.83 4.53
C ALA A 138 8.39 -15.41 5.83
N GLY A 139 7.57 -16.03 6.70
CA GLY A 139 8.02 -16.68 7.93
C GLY A 139 8.18 -15.75 9.13
N TYR A 140 7.68 -14.52 9.08
CA TYR A 140 7.68 -13.61 10.26
C TYR A 140 6.60 -13.95 11.28
N GLY A 141 5.58 -14.73 10.91
CA GLY A 141 4.48 -15.10 11.78
C GLY A 141 3.41 -14.02 11.89
N LEU A 142 2.75 -13.97 13.06
CA LEU A 142 1.70 -13.00 13.36
C LEU A 142 2.27 -11.87 14.20
N THR A 143 2.19 -10.64 13.70
CA THR A 143 2.68 -9.47 14.41
C THR A 143 1.56 -8.45 14.67
N PRO A 144 1.71 -7.57 15.67
CA PRO A 144 0.77 -6.47 15.89
C PRO A 144 0.78 -5.42 14.77
N GLY A 145 1.79 -5.39 13.91
CA GLY A 145 1.96 -4.39 12.84
C GLY A 145 0.75 -4.30 11.92
N ALA A 146 0.13 -5.43 11.62
CA ALA A 146 -1.07 -5.51 10.77
C ALA A 146 -2.39 -5.21 11.50
N SER A 147 -2.38 -4.61 12.70
CA SER A 147 -3.61 -4.34 13.47
C SER A 147 -4.53 -3.32 12.79
N GLY A 148 -3.97 -2.28 12.20
CA GLY A 148 -4.71 -1.25 11.46
C GLY A 148 -5.41 -1.83 10.24
N ASP A 149 -4.71 -2.64 9.47
CA ASP A 149 -5.24 -3.31 8.28
C ASP A 149 -6.37 -4.28 8.61
N LEU A 150 -6.18 -5.04 9.70
CA LEU A 150 -7.22 -5.95 10.19
C LEU A 150 -8.46 -5.19 10.66
N GLN A 151 -8.28 -4.04 11.31
CA GLN A 151 -9.39 -3.17 11.71
C GLN A 151 -10.15 -2.66 10.48
N GLN A 152 -9.44 -2.12 9.49
CA GLN A 152 -10.04 -1.63 8.24
C GLN A 152 -10.81 -2.74 7.50
N ALA A 153 -10.20 -3.91 7.36
CA ALA A 153 -10.84 -5.08 6.75
C ALA A 153 -12.11 -5.50 7.52
N THR A 154 -12.06 -5.48 8.86
CA THR A 154 -13.19 -5.84 9.73
C THR A 154 -14.33 -4.84 9.59
N ASP A 155 -14.03 -3.54 9.58
CA ASP A 155 -15.04 -2.50 9.48
C ASP A 155 -15.76 -2.54 8.12
N LEU A 156 -15.01 -2.83 7.04
CA LEU A 156 -15.60 -3.01 5.72
C LEU A 156 -16.49 -4.27 5.66
N ALA A 157 -16.04 -5.38 6.21
CA ALA A 157 -16.83 -6.62 6.28
C ALA A 157 -18.12 -6.42 7.11
N LYS A 158 -18.05 -5.66 8.23
CA LYS A 158 -19.24 -5.27 9.00
C LYS A 158 -20.21 -4.44 8.16
N GLN A 159 -19.72 -3.43 7.42
CA GLN A 159 -20.58 -2.61 6.55
C GLN A 159 -21.28 -3.46 5.49
N MET A 160 -20.57 -4.40 4.86
CA MET A 160 -21.15 -5.30 3.85
C MET A 160 -22.28 -6.16 4.41
N VAL A 161 -22.11 -6.66 5.64
CA VAL A 161 -23.08 -7.57 6.28
C VAL A 161 -24.20 -6.80 6.96
N CYS A 162 -23.86 -5.77 7.75
CA CYS A 162 -24.81 -5.12 8.66
C CYS A 162 -25.51 -3.92 8.05
N LEU A 163 -24.90 -3.22 7.06
CA LEU A 163 -25.42 -1.96 6.54
C LEU A 163 -25.88 -2.06 5.08
N TYR A 164 -25.10 -2.74 4.23
CA TYR A 164 -25.37 -2.78 2.78
C TYR A 164 -26.28 -3.93 2.34
N GLY A 165 -26.66 -4.84 3.26
CA GLY A 165 -27.52 -5.97 2.94
C GLY A 165 -26.91 -6.97 1.93
N MET A 166 -25.59 -6.94 1.71
CA MET A 166 -24.93 -7.76 0.69
C MET A 166 -24.93 -9.27 1.00
N TYR A 167 -25.42 -9.65 2.18
CA TYR A 167 -25.54 -11.02 2.68
C TYR A 167 -26.98 -11.32 3.13
N GLU A 168 -27.99 -10.72 2.46
CA GLU A 168 -29.42 -10.83 2.80
C GLU A 168 -29.91 -12.26 2.94
N GLN A 169 -29.44 -13.17 2.09
CA GLN A 169 -29.83 -14.58 2.12
C GLN A 169 -29.38 -15.30 3.39
N GLU A 170 -28.34 -14.80 4.05
CA GLU A 170 -27.78 -15.42 5.24
C GLU A 170 -28.23 -14.72 6.52
N VAL A 171 -28.24 -13.39 6.54
CA VAL A 171 -28.51 -12.61 7.76
C VAL A 171 -29.80 -11.80 7.71
N GLY A 172 -30.47 -11.75 6.53
CA GLY A 172 -31.64 -10.90 6.30
C GLY A 172 -31.26 -9.52 5.76
N LEU A 173 -32.28 -8.73 5.39
CA LEU A 173 -32.13 -7.43 4.73
C LEU A 173 -32.14 -6.25 5.72
N ALA A 174 -32.54 -6.46 6.97
CA ALA A 174 -32.60 -5.39 7.95
C ALA A 174 -31.18 -4.90 8.32
N VAL A 175 -31.04 -3.59 8.54
CA VAL A 175 -29.80 -3.03 9.09
C VAL A 175 -29.61 -3.56 10.51
N ILE A 176 -28.39 -3.99 10.83
CA ILE A 176 -28.00 -4.53 12.13
C ILE A 176 -27.10 -3.49 12.80
N SER A 177 -27.54 -2.93 13.92
CA SER A 177 -26.74 -2.01 14.72
C SER A 177 -25.54 -2.72 15.39
N GLU A 178 -24.56 -1.95 15.87
CA GLU A 178 -23.42 -2.54 16.61
C GLU A 178 -23.87 -3.26 17.89
N GLU A 179 -24.89 -2.74 18.56
CA GLU A 179 -25.44 -3.32 19.77
C GLU A 179 -26.15 -4.66 19.47
N GLU A 180 -26.94 -4.73 18.42
CA GLU A 180 -27.59 -5.96 17.94
C GLU A 180 -26.55 -6.99 17.46
N LEU A 181 -25.46 -6.54 16.82
CA LEU A 181 -24.38 -7.42 16.34
C LEU A 181 -23.74 -8.20 17.48
N LEU A 182 -23.68 -7.67 18.72
CA LEU A 182 -23.16 -8.38 19.89
C LEU A 182 -23.95 -9.67 20.16
N HIS A 183 -25.23 -9.68 19.86
CA HIS A 183 -26.16 -10.80 20.10
C HIS A 183 -26.53 -11.57 18.82
N PHE A 184 -26.09 -11.10 17.65
CA PHE A 184 -26.41 -11.74 16.38
C PHE A 184 -25.25 -12.65 15.90
N GLU A 185 -25.17 -13.84 16.46
CA GLU A 185 -24.09 -14.80 16.18
C GLU A 185 -23.91 -15.07 14.68
N LYS A 186 -25.01 -15.23 13.93
CA LYS A 186 -24.96 -15.54 12.51
C LYS A 186 -24.27 -14.44 11.68
N ALA A 187 -24.53 -13.16 11.99
CA ALA A 187 -23.86 -12.04 11.34
C ALA A 187 -22.35 -12.03 11.64
N ARG A 188 -21.96 -12.29 12.90
CA ARG A 188 -20.55 -12.40 13.30
C ARG A 188 -19.84 -13.56 12.61
N LEU A 189 -20.49 -14.70 12.44
CA LEU A 189 -19.94 -15.83 11.69
C LEU A 189 -19.72 -15.50 10.22
N VAL A 190 -20.64 -14.77 9.58
CA VAL A 190 -20.49 -14.32 8.19
C VAL A 190 -19.31 -13.34 8.07
N ILE A 191 -19.18 -12.36 8.97
CA ILE A 191 -18.05 -11.42 8.99
C ILE A 191 -16.71 -12.19 9.12
N ASN A 192 -16.60 -13.10 10.08
CA ASN A 192 -15.39 -13.90 10.28
C ASN A 192 -15.05 -14.76 9.06
N ARG A 193 -16.06 -15.33 8.41
CA ARG A 193 -15.88 -16.09 7.17
C ARG A 193 -15.31 -15.23 6.07
N ILE A 194 -15.87 -14.03 5.83
CA ILE A 194 -15.37 -13.07 4.83
C ILE A 194 -13.88 -12.78 5.07
N LEU A 195 -13.51 -12.43 6.29
CA LEU A 195 -12.12 -12.12 6.64
C LEU A 195 -11.19 -13.31 6.41
N SER A 196 -11.63 -14.51 6.81
CA SER A 196 -10.84 -15.73 6.64
C SER A 196 -10.65 -16.11 5.18
N GLU A 197 -11.72 -16.03 4.37
CA GLU A 197 -11.68 -16.31 2.93
C GLU A 197 -10.76 -15.30 2.20
N GLN A 198 -10.86 -14.01 2.53
CA GLN A 198 -10.02 -12.99 1.89
C GLN A 198 -8.55 -13.08 2.32
N LEU A 199 -8.27 -13.43 3.58
CA LEU A 199 -6.89 -13.71 4.01
C LEU A 199 -6.31 -14.93 3.28
N GLN A 200 -7.10 -16.00 3.13
CA GLN A 200 -6.68 -17.18 2.38
C GLN A 200 -6.43 -16.86 0.91
N GLN A 201 -7.28 -16.02 0.29
CA GLN A 201 -7.09 -15.54 -1.07
C GLN A 201 -5.80 -14.72 -1.20
N ALA A 202 -5.55 -13.78 -0.28
CA ALA A 202 -4.31 -13.00 -0.25
C ALA A 202 -3.07 -13.90 -0.15
N ARG A 203 -3.07 -14.88 0.75
CA ARG A 203 -1.98 -15.85 0.89
C ARG A 203 -1.76 -16.67 -0.39
N GLN A 204 -2.83 -17.09 -1.06
CA GLN A 204 -2.73 -17.84 -2.30
C GLN A 204 -2.10 -17.00 -3.43
N ILE A 205 -2.50 -15.71 -3.56
CA ILE A 205 -1.91 -14.78 -4.52
C ILE A 205 -0.42 -14.61 -4.24
N ILE A 206 -0.05 -14.36 -2.99
CA ILE A 206 1.34 -14.18 -2.57
C ILE A 206 2.20 -15.42 -2.85
N ARG A 207 1.69 -16.62 -2.60
CA ARG A 207 2.39 -17.87 -2.94
C ARG A 207 2.61 -18.02 -4.43
N ASN A 208 1.57 -17.76 -5.22
CA ASN A 208 1.62 -17.88 -6.68
C ASN A 208 2.55 -16.85 -7.32
N GLU A 209 2.69 -15.69 -6.67
CA GLU A 209 3.47 -14.55 -7.17
C GLU A 209 4.67 -14.22 -6.27
N ARG A 210 5.22 -15.24 -5.61
CA ARG A 210 6.32 -15.08 -4.65
C ARG A 210 7.53 -14.34 -5.22
N GLU A 211 7.89 -14.62 -6.45
CA GLU A 211 9.01 -13.93 -7.12
C GLU A 211 8.74 -12.42 -7.28
N MET A 212 7.49 -12.03 -7.55
CA MET A 212 7.11 -10.61 -7.61
C MET A 212 7.24 -9.96 -6.23
N LEU A 213 6.76 -10.63 -5.17
CA LEU A 213 6.91 -10.16 -3.80
C LEU A 213 8.38 -9.90 -3.47
N ASP A 214 9.24 -10.89 -3.72
CA ASP A 214 10.68 -10.80 -3.43
C ASP A 214 11.35 -9.69 -4.27
N THR A 215 10.90 -9.47 -5.51
CA THR A 215 11.38 -8.39 -6.38
C THR A 215 11.01 -7.02 -5.81
N LEU A 216 9.76 -6.81 -5.38
CA LEU A 216 9.31 -5.56 -4.75
C LEU A 216 10.12 -5.27 -3.48
N VAL A 217 10.30 -6.28 -2.63
CA VAL A 217 11.11 -6.17 -1.41
C VAL A 217 12.55 -5.77 -1.73
N GLN A 218 13.21 -6.44 -2.68
CA GLN A 218 14.58 -6.12 -3.06
C GLN A 218 14.72 -4.72 -3.63
N LYS A 219 13.79 -4.31 -4.50
CA LYS A 219 13.80 -2.99 -5.13
C LYS A 219 13.66 -1.87 -4.08
N VAL A 220 12.69 -1.97 -3.17
CA VAL A 220 12.49 -0.94 -2.13
C VAL A 220 13.65 -0.89 -1.14
N LEU A 221 14.23 -2.04 -0.76
CA LEU A 221 15.38 -2.09 0.15
C LEU A 221 16.66 -1.55 -0.50
N SER A 222 16.85 -1.75 -1.81
CA SER A 222 18.01 -1.24 -2.56
C SER A 222 17.85 0.24 -2.95
N SER A 223 16.64 0.78 -2.96
CA SER A 223 16.39 2.20 -3.19
C SER A 223 17.02 3.04 -2.09
N LYS A 224 17.79 4.07 -2.46
CA LYS A 224 18.33 5.04 -1.49
C LYS A 224 17.22 5.73 -0.70
N LYS A 225 16.11 6.02 -1.37
CA LYS A 225 14.94 6.73 -0.83
C LYS A 225 14.04 5.84 0.03
N LYS A 226 14.24 4.50 0.02
CA LYS A 226 13.43 3.51 0.75
C LYS A 226 11.94 3.55 0.41
N TYR A 227 11.62 3.97 -0.81
CA TYR A 227 10.28 3.90 -1.37
C TYR A 227 10.32 3.59 -2.88
N LEU A 228 9.17 3.24 -3.45
CA LEU A 228 8.91 3.07 -4.87
C LEU A 228 7.74 3.96 -5.29
N THR A 229 7.91 4.66 -6.41
CA THR A 229 6.88 5.48 -7.06
C THR A 229 5.93 4.61 -7.88
N LYS A 230 4.79 5.16 -8.30
CA LYS A 230 3.84 4.50 -9.20
C LYS A 230 4.52 3.98 -10.46
N LYS A 231 5.33 4.81 -11.10
CA LYS A 231 6.05 4.47 -12.32
C LYS A 231 7.00 3.28 -12.12
N GLU A 232 7.76 3.25 -11.02
CA GLU A 232 8.65 2.13 -10.70
C GLU A 232 7.86 0.84 -10.44
N LEU A 233 6.70 0.93 -9.77
CA LEU A 233 5.80 -0.19 -9.55
C LEU A 233 5.20 -0.72 -10.86
N GLU A 234 4.81 0.17 -11.79
CA GLU A 234 4.35 -0.17 -13.13
C GLU A 234 5.44 -0.88 -13.95
N GLU A 235 6.66 -0.36 -13.95
CA GLU A 235 7.80 -0.96 -14.64
C GLU A 235 8.10 -2.37 -14.13
N ILE A 236 8.08 -2.58 -12.80
CA ILE A 236 8.27 -3.90 -12.18
C ILE A 236 7.17 -4.87 -12.61
N TYR A 237 5.91 -4.41 -12.61
CA TYR A 237 4.76 -5.23 -12.97
C TYR A 237 4.79 -5.64 -14.44
N HIS A 238 5.04 -4.69 -15.36
CA HIS A 238 5.06 -4.95 -16.80
C HIS A 238 6.25 -5.80 -17.25
N ALA A 239 7.42 -5.66 -16.63
CA ALA A 239 8.58 -6.49 -16.93
C ALA A 239 8.24 -7.97 -16.73
N LYS A 240 7.54 -8.30 -15.64
CA LYS A 240 7.17 -9.68 -15.31
C LYS A 240 6.03 -10.22 -16.18
N ASP A 241 5.09 -9.38 -16.59
CA ASP A 241 4.00 -9.80 -17.48
C ASP A 241 4.54 -10.17 -18.88
N THR A 242 5.55 -9.43 -19.35
CA THR A 242 6.26 -9.72 -20.60
C THR A 242 7.03 -11.06 -20.54
N GLU A 243 7.71 -11.36 -19.43
CA GLU A 243 8.40 -12.63 -19.23
C GLU A 243 7.42 -13.81 -19.22
N LYS A 244 6.29 -13.70 -18.51
CA LYS A 244 5.24 -14.74 -18.49
C LYS A 244 4.65 -15.00 -19.88
N GLN A 245 4.47 -13.97 -20.69
CA GLN A 245 3.97 -14.10 -22.06
C GLN A 245 4.99 -14.76 -23.00
N THR A 246 6.28 -14.48 -22.81
CA THR A 246 7.37 -15.07 -23.61
C THR A 246 7.48 -16.57 -23.34
N ILE A 247 7.50 -16.97 -22.07
CA ILE A 247 7.55 -18.39 -21.66
C ILE A 247 6.36 -19.16 -22.21
N ARG A 248 5.13 -18.61 -22.12
CA ARG A 248 3.92 -19.25 -22.69
C ARG A 248 3.98 -19.43 -24.20
N ARG A 249 4.64 -18.53 -24.94
CA ARG A 249 4.81 -18.64 -26.40
C ARG A 249 5.83 -19.69 -26.79
N GLU A 250 6.88 -19.84 -26.01
CA GLU A 250 7.91 -20.87 -26.21
C GLU A 250 7.37 -22.28 -25.94
N ASP A 251 6.56 -22.46 -24.87
CA ASP A 251 5.92 -23.73 -24.55
C ASP A 251 4.91 -24.18 -25.62
N VAL A 252 4.19 -23.24 -26.25
CA VAL A 252 3.23 -23.54 -27.34
C VAL A 252 3.96 -23.81 -28.67
N SER A 253 5.16 -23.28 -28.88
CA SER A 253 5.94 -23.52 -30.10
C SER A 253 6.76 -24.81 -30.08
N SER A 254 6.81 -25.47 -28.92
CA SER A 254 7.53 -26.74 -28.71
C SER A 254 6.63 -28.01 -28.71
N LEU A 255 5.32 -27.82 -28.97
CA LEU A 255 4.32 -28.86 -29.17
C LEU A 255 3.89 -28.97 -30.63
#